data_739ea76df92e1be11dcfc6dd8dab54e8
#
_entry.id   739ea76df92e1be11dcfc6dd8dab54e8
#
_cell.length_a   1.000
_cell.length_b   1.000
_cell.length_c   1.000
_cell.angle_alpha   90.00
_cell.angle_beta   90.00
_cell.angle_gamma   90.00
#
_symmetry.space_group_name_H-M   'P 1'
#
loop_
_entity.id
_entity.type
_entity.pdbx_description
1 polymer ?
#
loop_
_entity_poly.entity_id
_entity_poly.type
_entity_poly.pdbx_seq_one_letter_code
_entity_poly.pdbx_strand_id
1 'polypeptide(L)'
;MNDSQYEAVIGLEIHAQISTNSKMFCGCSSDSFEAEPNENVCPVCMGFPGQLPVINEEAVKKGVKASLALNCTVPEWSKFDRKNYFYPDLPKGFQISQFDQPLAETGWVEIDLDGEKKRVRIHRLHLEDDAGKLTHIPNGTLCDYNRSGVALMEIVSEPDMHTPKEAGAYARAMQAVLRSVDAWNADMERGMMRFDASVSIRPKGDEKLYPRAEIKNLNSFRSLESAI
;
A
#
# COMPACT_ATOMS: atom_id res chain seq x y z
N MET A 1 20.53 -9.94 30.91
CA MET A 1 19.39 -9.68 30.00
C MET A 1 18.74 -8.41 30.51
N ASN A 2 18.84 -7.31 29.78
CA ASN A 2 18.12 -6.09 30.17
C ASN A 2 16.65 -6.35 29.87
N ASP A 3 15.88 -6.60 30.90
CA ASP A 3 14.42 -6.70 30.79
C ASP A 3 13.90 -5.28 30.57
N SER A 4 13.84 -4.86 29.30
CA SER A 4 13.36 -3.54 28.95
C SER A 4 11.95 -3.35 29.54
N GLN A 5 11.75 -2.27 30.29
CA GLN A 5 10.42 -1.89 30.80
C GLN A 5 9.46 -1.47 29.70
N TYR A 6 9.97 -1.35 28.47
CA TYR A 6 9.22 -0.90 27.29
C TYR A 6 9.15 -2.00 26.23
N GLU A 7 8.10 -1.96 25.45
CA GLU A 7 7.90 -2.76 24.25
C GLU A 7 7.68 -1.85 23.02
N ALA A 8 8.10 -2.34 21.85
CA ALA A 8 7.77 -1.67 20.59
C ALA A 8 6.32 -1.97 20.20
N VAL A 9 5.69 -1.02 19.51
CA VAL A 9 4.35 -1.13 18.95
C VAL A 9 4.47 -0.74 17.48
N ILE A 10 4.24 -1.70 16.59
CA ILE A 10 4.53 -1.57 15.17
C ILE A 10 3.27 -1.84 14.36
N GLY A 11 2.94 -0.91 13.47
CA GLY A 11 1.94 -1.06 12.42
C GLY A 11 2.59 -0.90 11.05
N LEU A 12 2.03 -1.56 10.03
CA LEU A 12 2.49 -1.45 8.65
C LEU A 12 1.35 -1.00 7.73
N GLU A 13 1.69 -0.12 6.81
CA GLU A 13 0.91 0.18 5.61
C GLU A 13 1.63 -0.46 4.42
N ILE A 14 0.94 -1.32 3.69
CA ILE A 14 1.48 -2.05 2.56
C ILE A 14 0.80 -1.57 1.29
N HIS A 15 1.57 -0.97 0.39
CA HIS A 15 1.13 -0.54 -0.92
C HIS A 15 1.51 -1.59 -1.95
N ALA A 16 0.53 -2.16 -2.64
CA ALA A 16 0.74 -3.17 -3.68
C ALA A 16 0.02 -2.78 -4.98
N GLN A 17 0.76 -2.69 -6.08
CA GLN A 17 0.18 -2.43 -7.38
C GLN A 17 -0.64 -3.64 -7.82
N ILE A 18 -1.89 -3.40 -8.22
CA ILE A 18 -2.80 -4.46 -8.67
C ILE A 18 -2.43 -4.84 -10.11
N SER A 19 -2.30 -6.13 -10.38
CA SER A 19 -1.97 -6.64 -11.70
C SER A 19 -3.14 -6.52 -12.68
N THR A 20 -3.26 -5.37 -13.34
CA THR A 20 -4.26 -5.09 -14.37
C THR A 20 -3.59 -4.62 -15.66
N ASN A 21 -4.25 -4.78 -16.80
CA ASN A 21 -3.71 -4.33 -18.08
C ASN A 21 -3.83 -2.80 -18.25
N SER A 22 -4.80 -2.19 -17.60
CA SER A 22 -5.04 -0.74 -17.66
C SER A 22 -5.04 -0.10 -16.28
N LYS A 23 -4.87 1.20 -16.24
CA LYS A 23 -4.85 2.00 -15.01
C LYS A 23 -6.20 1.94 -14.27
N MET A 24 -6.22 2.43 -13.03
CA MET A 24 -7.38 2.35 -12.13
C MET A 24 -8.61 3.09 -12.68
N PHE A 25 -8.42 4.21 -13.38
CA PHE A 25 -9.52 5.09 -13.81
C PHE A 25 -9.48 5.49 -15.27
N CYS A 26 -8.61 4.88 -16.09
CA CYS A 26 -8.54 5.14 -17.53
C CYS A 26 -8.00 3.92 -18.30
N GLY A 27 -8.03 3.98 -19.62
CA GLY A 27 -7.59 2.90 -20.51
C GLY A 27 -6.09 2.88 -20.82
N CYS A 28 -5.26 3.77 -20.23
CA CYS A 28 -3.80 3.71 -20.42
C CYS A 28 -3.24 2.40 -19.90
N SER A 29 -2.15 1.93 -20.53
CA SER A 29 -1.41 0.76 -20.03
C SER A 29 -0.95 0.97 -18.59
N SER A 30 -1.07 -0.06 -17.75
CA SER A 30 -0.51 -0.10 -16.41
C SER A 30 0.98 -0.45 -16.39
N ASP A 31 1.55 -0.91 -17.51
CA ASP A 31 2.99 -1.12 -17.62
C ASP A 31 3.72 0.21 -17.68
N SER A 32 4.39 0.55 -16.60
CA SER A 32 5.15 1.81 -16.45
C SER A 32 6.66 1.62 -16.60
N PHE A 33 7.14 0.40 -16.90
CA PHE A 33 8.58 0.09 -16.90
C PHE A 33 9.20 0.05 -18.29
N GLU A 34 8.48 -0.48 -19.28
CA GLU A 34 9.00 -0.67 -20.64
C GLU A 34 8.75 0.53 -21.56
N ALA A 35 7.90 1.48 -21.12
CA ALA A 35 7.53 2.66 -21.89
C ALA A 35 8.53 3.81 -21.70
N GLU A 36 8.69 4.63 -22.74
CA GLU A 36 9.41 5.90 -22.61
C GLU A 36 8.72 6.84 -21.62
N PRO A 37 9.45 7.73 -20.92
CA PRO A 37 8.86 8.62 -19.92
C PRO A 37 7.65 9.40 -20.47
N ASN A 38 6.53 9.36 -19.74
CA ASN A 38 5.27 10.02 -20.09
C ASN A 38 4.58 9.54 -21.38
N GLU A 39 4.89 8.34 -21.84
CA GLU A 39 4.23 7.75 -23.00
C GLU A 39 2.81 7.22 -22.65
N ASN A 40 2.67 6.57 -21.48
CA ASN A 40 1.41 5.99 -21.01
C ASN A 40 0.58 6.99 -20.19
N VAL A 41 0.22 8.11 -20.80
CA VAL A 41 -0.59 9.16 -20.18
C VAL A 41 -1.77 9.57 -21.06
N CYS A 42 -2.86 10.03 -20.43
CA CYS A 42 -4.03 10.57 -21.13
C CYS A 42 -4.63 11.73 -20.31
N PRO A 43 -5.57 12.50 -20.89
CA PRO A 43 -6.21 13.60 -20.18
C PRO A 43 -6.88 13.20 -18.85
N VAL A 44 -7.34 11.95 -18.70
CA VAL A 44 -7.95 11.47 -17.45
C VAL A 44 -6.91 11.32 -16.34
N CYS A 45 -5.85 10.52 -16.55
CA CYS A 45 -4.83 10.32 -15.51
C CYS A 45 -3.99 11.57 -15.26
N MET A 46 -3.94 12.51 -16.23
CA MET A 46 -3.31 13.83 -16.07
C MET A 46 -4.23 14.88 -15.43
N GLY A 47 -5.52 14.55 -15.20
CA GLY A 47 -6.46 15.45 -14.54
C GLY A 47 -6.86 16.67 -15.34
N PHE A 48 -6.96 16.57 -16.66
CA PHE A 48 -7.38 17.69 -17.50
C PHE A 48 -8.83 18.09 -17.20
N PRO A 49 -9.15 19.39 -17.28
CA PRO A 49 -10.50 19.86 -17.01
C PRO A 49 -11.56 19.16 -17.88
N GLY A 50 -12.67 18.77 -17.26
CA GLY A 50 -13.78 18.10 -17.93
C GLY A 50 -13.61 16.60 -18.14
N GLN A 51 -12.46 16.02 -17.79
CA GLN A 51 -12.26 14.57 -17.88
C GLN A 51 -12.74 13.87 -16.61
N LEU A 52 -13.46 12.76 -16.77
CA LEU A 52 -14.00 11.99 -15.65
C LEU A 52 -13.37 10.59 -15.58
N PRO A 53 -13.06 10.12 -14.36
CA PRO A 53 -12.55 8.77 -14.14
C PRO A 53 -13.62 7.72 -14.43
N VAL A 54 -13.19 6.56 -14.95
CA VAL A 54 -14.02 5.35 -15.10
C VAL A 54 -13.30 4.21 -14.42
N ILE A 55 -13.95 3.59 -13.42
CA ILE A 55 -13.34 2.56 -12.57
C ILE A 55 -12.97 1.31 -13.36
N ASN A 56 -11.83 0.73 -13.03
CA ASN A 56 -11.35 -0.55 -13.56
C ASN A 56 -11.99 -1.70 -12.77
N GLU A 57 -12.91 -2.43 -13.42
CA GLU A 57 -13.62 -3.56 -12.82
C GLU A 57 -12.69 -4.69 -12.38
N GLU A 58 -11.60 -4.97 -13.14
CA GLU A 58 -10.62 -5.99 -12.80
C GLU A 58 -9.86 -5.64 -11.52
N ALA A 59 -9.48 -4.37 -11.35
CA ALA A 59 -8.84 -3.90 -10.12
C ALA A 59 -9.73 -4.11 -8.90
N VAL A 60 -11.02 -3.80 -9.01
CA VAL A 60 -12.01 -4.04 -7.93
C VAL A 60 -12.12 -5.52 -7.62
N LYS A 61 -12.28 -6.39 -8.64
CA LYS A 61 -12.38 -7.84 -8.46
C LYS A 61 -11.15 -8.42 -7.77
N LYS A 62 -9.95 -7.98 -8.17
CA LYS A 62 -8.69 -8.41 -7.55
C LYS A 62 -8.56 -7.90 -6.11
N GLY A 63 -8.97 -6.66 -5.84
CA GLY A 63 -9.06 -6.13 -4.49
C GLY A 63 -9.99 -6.93 -3.59
N VAL A 64 -11.19 -7.30 -4.07
CA VAL A 64 -12.14 -8.16 -3.34
C VAL A 64 -11.53 -9.55 -3.07
N LYS A 65 -10.88 -10.17 -4.07
CA LYS A 65 -10.20 -11.46 -3.86
C LYS A 65 -9.12 -11.37 -2.78
N ALA A 66 -8.30 -10.32 -2.82
CA ALA A 66 -7.27 -10.07 -1.80
C ALA A 66 -7.92 -9.90 -0.41
N SER A 67 -8.98 -9.10 -0.31
CA SER A 67 -9.72 -8.87 0.93
C SER A 67 -10.25 -10.17 1.55
N LEU A 68 -10.88 -11.02 0.75
CA LEU A 68 -11.40 -12.32 1.21
C LEU A 68 -10.27 -13.26 1.65
N ALA A 69 -9.15 -13.30 0.93
CA ALA A 69 -7.99 -14.11 1.29
C ALA A 69 -7.30 -13.62 2.58
N LEU A 70 -7.46 -12.36 2.91
CA LEU A 70 -6.98 -11.72 4.15
C LEU A 70 -8.01 -11.77 5.27
N ASN A 71 -9.07 -12.57 5.12
CA ASN A 71 -10.15 -12.70 6.10
C ASN A 71 -10.84 -11.35 6.43
N CYS A 72 -10.82 -10.41 5.51
CA CYS A 72 -11.49 -9.13 5.69
C CYS A 72 -12.99 -9.22 5.43
N THR A 73 -13.74 -8.35 6.08
CA THR A 73 -15.15 -8.10 5.78
C THR A 73 -15.24 -7.14 4.61
N VAL A 74 -15.90 -7.55 3.53
CA VAL A 74 -16.20 -6.69 2.37
C VAL A 74 -17.58 -6.11 2.54
N PRO A 75 -17.75 -4.79 2.74
CA PRO A 75 -19.07 -4.16 2.89
C PRO A 75 -19.82 -4.15 1.57
N GLU A 76 -21.14 -4.06 1.64
CA GLU A 76 -22.02 -3.97 0.46
C GLU A 76 -21.78 -2.68 -0.33
N TRP A 77 -21.37 -1.61 0.35
CA TRP A 77 -21.13 -0.29 -0.21
C TRP A 77 -19.73 0.19 0.10
N SER A 78 -19.10 0.77 -0.90
CA SER A 78 -17.79 1.40 -0.82
C SER A 78 -17.79 2.66 -1.68
N LYS A 79 -16.97 3.66 -1.33
CA LYS A 79 -16.84 4.88 -2.13
C LYS A 79 -15.39 5.30 -2.28
N PHE A 80 -15.14 6.10 -3.32
CA PHE A 80 -13.88 6.80 -3.48
C PHE A 80 -13.99 8.24 -2.97
N ASP A 81 -12.90 8.71 -2.40
CA ASP A 81 -12.68 10.05 -1.89
C ASP A 81 -11.50 10.70 -2.62
N ARG A 82 -11.34 12.01 -2.46
CA ARG A 82 -10.18 12.74 -2.96
C ARG A 82 -9.27 13.09 -1.78
N LYS A 83 -8.06 12.50 -1.76
CA LYS A 83 -6.99 12.88 -0.84
C LYS A 83 -6.23 14.05 -1.44
N ASN A 84 -6.60 15.26 -1.05
CA ASN A 84 -6.04 16.48 -1.64
C ASN A 84 -4.66 16.78 -1.04
N TYR A 85 -3.64 16.77 -1.89
CA TYR A 85 -2.32 17.31 -1.59
C TYR A 85 -1.60 17.68 -2.88
N PHE A 86 -0.73 18.71 -2.82
CA PHE A 86 -0.02 19.23 -3.98
C PHE A 86 1.42 18.74 -3.94
N TYR A 87 1.74 17.83 -4.85
CA TYR A 87 3.10 17.35 -5.04
C TYR A 87 3.35 17.07 -6.53
N PRO A 88 4.58 17.19 -7.03
CA PRO A 88 4.87 17.06 -8.47
C PRO A 88 4.47 15.72 -9.09
N ASP A 89 4.40 14.64 -8.34
CA ASP A 89 4.00 13.31 -8.80
C ASP A 89 2.48 13.11 -8.89
N LEU A 90 1.70 14.10 -8.47
CA LEU A 90 0.23 14.11 -8.57
C LEU A 90 -0.23 15.15 -9.58
N PRO A 91 -0.36 14.80 -10.87
CA PRO A 91 -0.71 15.79 -11.90
C PRO A 91 -2.12 16.37 -11.73
N LYS A 92 -3.01 15.65 -11.02
CA LYS A 92 -4.37 16.10 -10.67
C LYS A 92 -4.43 17.04 -9.47
N GLY A 93 -3.36 17.10 -8.65
CA GLY A 93 -3.36 17.76 -7.35
C GLY A 93 -4.09 17.00 -6.24
N PHE A 94 -4.55 15.80 -6.50
CA PHE A 94 -5.15 14.88 -5.53
C PHE A 94 -4.93 13.42 -5.94
N GLN A 95 -5.00 12.52 -4.99
CA GLN A 95 -5.07 11.09 -5.21
C GLN A 95 -6.52 10.64 -5.01
N ILE A 96 -7.02 9.78 -5.90
CA ILE A 96 -8.30 9.10 -5.69
C ILE A 96 -8.02 7.91 -4.79
N SER A 97 -8.63 7.89 -3.62
CA SER A 97 -8.42 6.88 -2.58
C SER A 97 -9.75 6.55 -1.89
N GLN A 98 -9.74 5.84 -0.77
CA GLN A 98 -10.91 5.54 0.04
C GLN A 98 -10.57 5.83 1.50
N PHE A 99 -11.54 6.31 2.30
CA PHE A 99 -11.28 6.65 3.70
C PHE A 99 -12.29 6.00 4.65
N ASP A 100 -13.51 6.55 4.75
CA ASP A 100 -14.53 6.12 5.72
C ASP A 100 -15.40 4.96 5.24
N GLN A 101 -15.37 4.63 3.94
CA GLN A 101 -16.03 3.47 3.34
C GLN A 101 -15.06 2.75 2.39
N PRO A 102 -14.04 2.08 2.94
CA PRO A 102 -13.03 1.36 2.15
C PRO A 102 -13.62 0.12 1.48
N LEU A 103 -12.83 -0.52 0.61
CA LEU A 103 -13.23 -1.78 -0.04
C LEU A 103 -13.43 -2.90 0.97
N ALA A 104 -12.61 -2.95 2.03
CA ALA A 104 -12.73 -3.97 3.07
C ALA A 104 -12.21 -3.48 4.42
N GLU A 105 -12.76 -4.04 5.48
CA GLU A 105 -12.49 -3.72 6.87
C GLU A 105 -12.20 -4.99 7.66
N THR A 106 -11.54 -4.82 8.81
CA THR A 106 -11.35 -5.86 9.83
C THR A 106 -11.01 -7.23 9.27
N GLY A 107 -9.74 -7.48 9.08
CA GLY A 107 -9.23 -8.79 8.66
C GLY A 107 -8.11 -9.26 9.56
N TRP A 108 -7.44 -10.31 9.12
CA TRP A 108 -6.23 -10.80 9.79
C TRP A 108 -5.42 -11.71 8.89
N VAL A 109 -4.14 -11.81 9.17
CA VAL A 109 -3.25 -12.82 8.60
C VAL A 109 -2.49 -13.52 9.71
N GLU A 110 -2.24 -14.80 9.56
CA GLU A 110 -1.42 -15.60 10.47
C GLU A 110 0.02 -15.58 10.00
N ILE A 111 0.93 -15.22 10.89
CA ILE A 111 2.37 -15.30 10.66
C ILE A 111 2.96 -16.44 11.49
N ASP A 112 4.02 -17.07 10.97
CA ASP A 112 4.79 -18.10 11.65
C ASP A 112 6.15 -17.54 12.07
N LEU A 113 6.47 -17.67 13.35
CA LEU A 113 7.73 -17.24 13.94
C LEU A 113 8.35 -18.44 14.66
N ASP A 114 9.22 -19.16 13.94
CA ASP A 114 9.94 -20.33 14.48
C ASP A 114 8.99 -21.45 14.99
N GLY A 115 7.82 -21.62 14.35
CA GLY A 115 6.79 -22.59 14.72
C GLY A 115 5.72 -22.05 15.67
N GLU A 116 5.84 -20.84 16.15
CA GLU A 116 4.79 -20.14 16.90
C GLU A 116 3.94 -19.31 15.95
N LYS A 117 2.63 -19.54 15.97
CA LYS A 117 1.66 -18.84 15.13
C LYS A 117 1.09 -17.64 15.86
N LYS A 118 1.13 -16.49 15.18
CA LYS A 118 0.56 -15.23 15.67
C LYS A 118 -0.38 -14.65 14.62
N ARG A 119 -1.55 -14.18 15.04
CA ARG A 119 -2.44 -13.38 14.19
C ARG A 119 -2.06 -11.91 14.29
N VAL A 120 -1.94 -11.28 13.13
CA VAL A 120 -1.83 -9.83 12.99
C VAL A 120 -3.11 -9.34 12.34
N ARG A 121 -3.80 -8.42 12.99
CA ARG A 121 -5.07 -7.87 12.51
C ARG A 121 -4.82 -6.87 11.41
N ILE A 122 -5.77 -6.79 10.49
CA ILE A 122 -5.83 -5.80 9.43
C ILE A 122 -6.96 -4.82 9.77
N HIS A 123 -6.63 -3.54 9.78
CA HIS A 123 -7.60 -2.49 10.02
C HIS A 123 -8.51 -2.30 8.81
N ARG A 124 -7.91 -2.15 7.62
CA ARG A 124 -8.64 -1.98 6.35
C ARG A 124 -7.77 -2.34 5.14
N LEU A 125 -8.44 -2.60 4.04
CA LEU A 125 -7.89 -2.60 2.70
C LEU A 125 -8.68 -1.61 1.85
N HIS A 126 -7.98 -0.70 1.17
CA HIS A 126 -8.63 0.23 0.27
C HIS A 126 -7.91 0.30 -1.09
N LEU A 127 -8.66 0.77 -2.10
CA LEU A 127 -8.16 0.98 -3.44
C LEU A 127 -7.83 2.44 -3.66
N GLU A 128 -6.79 2.67 -4.45
CA GLU A 128 -6.36 4.01 -4.83
C GLU A 128 -5.62 4.02 -6.17
N ASP A 129 -5.32 5.20 -6.70
CA ASP A 129 -4.45 5.36 -7.85
C ASP A 129 -3.01 5.73 -7.41
N ASP A 130 -2.01 5.12 -8.03
CA ASP A 130 -0.60 5.37 -7.72
C ASP A 130 -0.15 6.75 -8.25
N ALA A 131 0.86 7.33 -7.62
CA ALA A 131 1.50 8.58 -8.01
C ALA A 131 2.54 8.37 -9.13
N GLY A 132 2.96 9.43 -9.79
CA GLY A 132 4.05 9.43 -10.75
C GLY A 132 5.40 9.08 -10.12
N LYS A 133 6.42 8.93 -10.94
CA LYS A 133 7.80 8.69 -10.50
C LYS A 133 8.59 10.00 -10.56
N LEU A 134 9.28 10.32 -9.46
CA LEU A 134 10.20 11.46 -9.39
C LEU A 134 11.64 10.95 -9.43
N THR A 135 12.46 11.60 -10.25
CA THR A 135 13.90 11.36 -10.30
C THR A 135 14.61 12.68 -10.00
N HIS A 136 15.25 12.76 -8.85
CA HIS A 136 16.00 13.94 -8.45
C HIS A 136 17.34 14.00 -9.17
N ILE A 137 17.64 15.14 -9.76
CA ILE A 137 18.91 15.46 -10.44
C ILE A 137 19.51 16.73 -9.80
N PRO A 138 20.80 17.04 -10.00
CA PRO A 138 21.45 18.16 -9.29
C PRO A 138 20.73 19.51 -9.43
N ASN A 139 20.06 19.78 -10.55
CA ASN A 139 19.43 21.05 -10.84
C ASN A 139 17.90 20.97 -11.00
N GLY A 140 17.25 19.91 -10.50
CA GLY A 140 15.80 19.78 -10.63
C GLY A 140 15.27 18.39 -10.32
N THR A 141 14.04 18.16 -10.72
CA THR A 141 13.36 16.86 -10.59
C THR A 141 12.65 16.54 -11.90
N LEU A 142 12.93 15.36 -12.44
CA LEU A 142 12.21 14.82 -13.59
C LEU A 142 10.96 14.11 -13.10
N CYS A 143 9.83 14.37 -13.75
CA CYS A 143 8.54 13.75 -13.45
C CYS A 143 8.14 12.81 -14.60
N ASP A 144 7.95 11.55 -14.28
CA ASP A 144 7.40 10.55 -15.18
C ASP A 144 6.04 10.08 -14.67
N TYR A 145 5.00 10.34 -15.44
CA TYR A 145 3.61 10.03 -15.07
C TYR A 145 3.10 8.70 -15.64
N ASN A 146 3.96 7.85 -16.20
CA ASN A 146 3.56 6.52 -16.66
C ASN A 146 2.92 5.70 -15.53
N ARG A 147 3.45 5.80 -14.31
CA ARG A 147 2.89 5.16 -13.13
C ARG A 147 1.66 5.86 -12.56
N SER A 148 1.50 7.17 -12.78
CA SER A 148 0.35 7.94 -12.27
C SER A 148 -0.97 7.34 -12.74
N GLY A 149 -1.83 6.96 -11.79
CA GLY A 149 -3.11 6.32 -12.07
C GLY A 149 -3.08 4.80 -12.16
N VAL A 150 -1.93 4.13 -12.01
CA VAL A 150 -1.86 2.67 -11.91
C VAL A 150 -2.67 2.21 -10.69
N ALA A 151 -3.41 1.11 -10.82
CA ALA A 151 -4.24 0.60 -9.74
C ALA A 151 -3.38 0.13 -8.57
N LEU A 152 -3.68 0.62 -7.37
CA LEU A 152 -2.96 0.35 -6.14
C LEU A 152 -3.95 -0.10 -5.06
N MET A 153 -3.53 -1.04 -4.22
CA MET A 153 -4.20 -1.35 -2.96
C MET A 153 -3.28 -0.97 -1.80
N GLU A 154 -3.87 -0.36 -0.78
CA GLU A 154 -3.21 -0.11 0.49
C GLU A 154 -3.86 -0.97 1.57
N ILE A 155 -3.02 -1.73 2.29
CA ILE A 155 -3.43 -2.62 3.36
C ILE A 155 -2.81 -2.11 4.65
N VAL A 156 -3.66 -1.69 5.59
CA VAL A 156 -3.26 -1.12 6.88
C VAL A 156 -3.42 -2.17 7.96
N SER A 157 -2.35 -2.50 8.66
CA SER A 157 -2.42 -3.39 9.82
C SER A 157 -2.86 -2.65 11.08
N GLU A 158 -3.40 -3.40 12.05
CA GLU A 158 -3.40 -2.95 13.44
C GLU A 158 -1.97 -3.01 14.01
N PRO A 159 -1.66 -2.26 15.07
CA PRO A 159 -0.33 -2.20 15.66
C PRO A 159 -0.05 -3.41 16.58
N ASP A 160 -0.22 -4.61 16.06
CA ASP A 160 -0.10 -5.87 16.79
C ASP A 160 1.31 -6.45 16.81
N MET A 161 2.25 -5.85 16.09
CA MET A 161 3.63 -6.33 15.99
C MET A 161 4.54 -5.61 16.98
N HIS A 162 5.52 -6.35 17.52
CA HIS A 162 6.40 -5.86 18.58
C HIS A 162 7.89 -6.02 18.27
N THR A 163 8.22 -6.67 17.14
CA THR A 163 9.61 -6.88 16.72
C THR A 163 9.79 -6.68 15.23
N PRO A 164 11.00 -6.30 14.76
CA PRO A 164 11.31 -6.25 13.33
C PRO A 164 11.07 -7.59 12.62
N LYS A 165 11.33 -8.72 13.31
CA LYS A 165 11.11 -10.07 12.80
C LYS A 165 9.61 -10.33 12.53
N GLU A 166 8.73 -9.90 13.42
CA GLU A 166 7.28 -9.97 13.22
C GLU A 166 6.83 -9.14 12.02
N ALA A 167 7.34 -7.91 11.89
CA ALA A 167 7.05 -7.04 10.75
C ALA A 167 7.49 -7.66 9.40
N GLY A 168 8.68 -8.24 9.37
CA GLY A 168 9.19 -8.95 8.20
C GLY A 168 8.38 -10.22 7.88
N ALA A 169 7.98 -11.00 8.89
CA ALA A 169 7.13 -12.18 8.70
C ALA A 169 5.73 -11.79 8.17
N TYR A 170 5.13 -10.73 8.71
CA TYR A 170 3.87 -10.19 8.24
C TYR A 170 3.96 -9.74 6.77
N ALA A 171 4.97 -8.97 6.42
CA ALA A 171 5.16 -8.50 5.04
C ALA A 171 5.34 -9.66 4.05
N ARG A 172 6.07 -10.72 4.43
CA ARG A 172 6.22 -11.95 3.61
C ARG A 172 4.91 -12.74 3.49
N ALA A 173 4.14 -12.84 4.56
CA ALA A 173 2.83 -13.49 4.54
C ALA A 173 1.86 -12.75 3.62
N MET A 174 1.83 -11.41 3.69
CA MET A 174 1.04 -10.58 2.78
C MET A 174 1.43 -10.78 1.32
N GLN A 175 2.73 -10.79 1.01
CA GLN A 175 3.23 -11.10 -0.32
C GLN A 175 2.71 -12.45 -0.82
N ALA A 176 2.81 -13.49 0.01
CA ALA A 176 2.38 -14.83 -0.36
C ALA A 176 0.88 -14.89 -0.64
N VAL A 177 0.05 -14.25 0.19
CA VAL A 177 -1.41 -14.20 0.00
C VAL A 177 -1.74 -13.48 -1.31
N LEU A 178 -1.21 -12.27 -1.54
CA LEU A 178 -1.52 -11.47 -2.74
C LEU A 178 -1.11 -12.19 -4.03
N ARG A 179 0.01 -12.93 -4.00
CA ARG A 179 0.44 -13.78 -5.12
C ARG A 179 -0.52 -14.95 -5.36
N SER A 180 -0.96 -15.62 -4.29
CA SER A 180 -1.81 -16.82 -4.40
C SER A 180 -3.17 -16.54 -5.03
N VAL A 181 -3.66 -15.31 -4.93
CA VAL A 181 -4.96 -14.86 -5.49
C VAL A 181 -4.83 -14.06 -6.79
N ASP A 182 -3.62 -14.01 -7.37
CA ASP A 182 -3.32 -13.25 -8.60
C ASP A 182 -3.72 -11.77 -8.51
N ALA A 183 -3.61 -11.18 -7.32
CA ALA A 183 -3.92 -9.77 -7.13
C ALA A 183 -2.71 -8.86 -7.39
N TRP A 184 -1.50 -9.41 -7.38
CA TRP A 184 -0.24 -8.69 -7.50
C TRP A 184 0.79 -9.45 -8.33
N ASN A 185 1.53 -8.74 -9.21
CA ASN A 185 2.53 -9.32 -10.11
C ASN A 185 3.85 -9.71 -9.44
N ALA A 186 4.03 -9.38 -8.16
CA ALA A 186 5.11 -9.89 -7.33
C ALA A 186 6.53 -9.36 -7.60
N ASP A 187 6.71 -8.29 -8.35
CA ASP A 187 8.02 -7.72 -8.61
C ASP A 187 8.36 -6.60 -7.61
N MET A 188 9.10 -6.96 -6.56
CA MET A 188 9.56 -5.99 -5.56
C MET A 188 10.72 -5.13 -6.06
N GLU A 189 11.55 -5.64 -6.97
CA GLU A 189 12.68 -4.89 -7.52
C GLU A 189 12.20 -3.70 -8.36
N ARG A 190 11.03 -3.85 -8.99
CA ARG A 190 10.34 -2.77 -9.70
C ARG A 190 9.56 -1.82 -8.77
N GLY A 191 9.61 -2.01 -7.46
CA GLY A 191 8.89 -1.19 -6.50
C GLY A 191 7.37 -1.35 -6.53
N MET A 192 6.87 -2.48 -7.06
CA MET A 192 5.43 -2.77 -7.12
C MET A 192 4.83 -3.08 -5.75
N MET A 193 5.66 -3.31 -4.73
CA MET A 193 5.26 -3.40 -3.32
C MET A 193 6.17 -2.53 -2.48
N ARG A 194 5.59 -1.73 -1.60
CA ARG A 194 6.28 -0.80 -0.70
C ARG A 194 5.67 -0.90 0.68
N PHE A 195 6.46 -0.57 1.70
CA PHE A 195 6.04 -0.60 3.10
C PHE A 195 6.27 0.76 3.73
N ASP A 196 5.29 1.23 4.49
CA ASP A 196 5.44 2.33 5.43
C ASP A 196 5.28 1.75 6.83
N ALA A 197 6.28 1.96 7.70
CA ALA A 197 6.29 1.44 9.05
C ALA A 197 5.99 2.55 10.06
N SER A 198 4.99 2.33 10.90
CA SER A 198 4.70 3.16 12.07
C SER A 198 5.26 2.48 13.30
N VAL A 199 6.20 3.12 14.00
CA VAL A 199 6.88 2.57 15.17
C VAL A 199 6.68 3.48 16.38
N SER A 200 6.24 2.92 17.47
CA SER A 200 6.11 3.56 18.79
C SER A 200 6.69 2.68 19.86
N ILE A 201 6.87 3.22 21.05
CA ILE A 201 7.23 2.47 22.26
C ILE A 201 6.23 2.77 23.38
N ARG A 202 5.93 1.78 24.20
CA ARG A 202 5.08 1.91 25.39
C ARG A 202 5.61 1.10 26.55
N PRO A 203 5.26 1.43 27.81
CA PRO A 203 5.51 0.56 28.95
C PRO A 203 4.87 -0.82 28.73
N LYS A 204 5.55 -1.90 29.09
CA LYS A 204 5.00 -3.26 28.99
C LYS A 204 3.70 -3.37 29.80
N GLY A 205 2.65 -3.90 29.17
CA GLY A 205 1.34 -4.07 29.78
C GLY A 205 0.43 -2.83 29.71
N ASP A 206 0.89 -1.72 29.13
CA ASP A 206 0.06 -0.58 28.82
C ASP A 206 -0.64 -0.76 27.47
N GLU A 207 -1.94 -0.51 27.38
CA GLU A 207 -2.71 -0.60 26.15
C GLU A 207 -2.77 0.72 25.37
N LYS A 208 -2.31 1.83 25.98
CA LYS A 208 -2.34 3.15 25.36
C LYS A 208 -1.39 3.22 24.16
N LEU A 209 -1.85 3.84 23.07
CA LEU A 209 -1.01 4.19 21.92
C LEU A 209 -0.31 5.53 22.18
N TYR A 210 1.00 5.52 22.06
CA TYR A 210 1.88 6.67 22.22
C TYR A 210 2.24 7.29 20.87
N PRO A 211 2.84 8.49 20.83
CA PRO A 211 3.34 9.09 19.59
C PRO A 211 4.24 8.12 18.82
N ARG A 212 4.05 8.07 17.51
CA ARG A 212 4.77 7.18 16.61
C ARG A 212 5.69 7.94 15.66
N ALA A 213 6.77 7.31 15.25
CA ALA A 213 7.56 7.69 14.10
C ALA A 213 7.09 6.91 12.87
N GLU A 214 7.07 7.55 11.71
CA GLU A 214 6.79 6.90 10.43
C GLU A 214 8.07 6.80 9.60
N ILE A 215 8.34 5.61 9.08
CA ILE A 215 9.45 5.34 8.18
C ILE A 215 8.83 4.94 6.84
N LYS A 216 8.99 5.79 5.84
CA LYS A 216 8.27 5.68 4.57
C LYS A 216 9.10 5.06 3.45
N ASN A 217 8.39 4.48 2.49
CA ASN A 217 8.92 4.04 1.19
C ASN A 217 10.00 2.96 1.29
N LEU A 218 9.82 2.00 2.19
CA LEU A 218 10.68 0.83 2.29
C LEU A 218 10.29 -0.16 1.19
N ASN A 219 11.27 -0.61 0.39
CA ASN A 219 11.04 -1.41 -0.82
C ASN A 219 11.60 -2.84 -0.76
N SER A 220 12.04 -3.27 0.41
CA SER A 220 12.52 -4.63 0.63
C SER A 220 12.24 -5.10 2.06
N PHE A 221 12.11 -6.41 2.27
CA PHE A 221 11.98 -6.99 3.60
C PHE A 221 13.18 -6.67 4.49
N ARG A 222 14.39 -6.68 3.91
CA ARG A 222 15.61 -6.34 4.64
C ARG A 222 15.62 -4.89 5.10
N SER A 223 15.24 -3.96 4.23
CA SER A 223 15.16 -2.54 4.60
C SER A 223 14.08 -2.31 5.66
N LEU A 224 12.94 -3.00 5.57
CA LEU A 224 11.87 -2.97 6.56
C LEU A 224 12.38 -3.40 7.94
N GLU A 225 12.97 -4.61 8.03
CA GLU A 225 13.48 -5.16 9.31
C GLU A 225 14.63 -4.33 9.90
N SER A 226 15.44 -3.68 9.02
CA SER A 226 16.58 -2.87 9.50
C SER A 226 16.18 -1.45 9.91
N ALA A 227 15.05 -0.95 9.44
CA ALA A 227 14.56 0.40 9.73
C ALA A 227 13.77 0.48 11.03
N ILE A 228 13.18 -0.64 11.47
CA ILE A 228 12.47 -0.80 12.73
C ILE A 228 13.45 -1.10 13.89
#